data_c1046d13d3ea8278bcf3cc7e81da49aa
#
_entry.id   c1046d13d3ea8278bcf3cc7e81da49aa
#
_cell.length_a   1.000
_cell.length_b   1.000
_cell.length_c   1.000
_cell.angle_alpha   90.00
_cell.angle_beta   90.00
_cell.angle_gamma   90.00
#
_symmetry.space_group_name_H-M   'P 1'
#
loop_
_entity.id
_entity.type
_entity.pdbx_description
1 polymer ?
#
loop_
_entity_poly.entity_id
_entity_poly.type
_entity_poly.pdbx_seq_one_letter_code
_entity_poly.pdbx_strand_id
1 'polypeptide(L)'
;MLDAMEDAHLSYGVYDFSRSLQRSRLRGFKEYAVDTGLFYAMSPATTDGLTRALETSVYLELRRRRQTGRHGEVSMLKLPSGKEVDFIWGDEAFGTAFDLVQVCLSMDDERTKAREISALEEAMSLFPGARATIVTLDEYGTEATPHGDIRIAPAWRWTLEKTA
;
A
#
# COMPACT_ATOMS: atom_id res chain seq x y z
N MET A 1 -10.29 12.19 19.09
CA MET A 1 -11.29 11.28 18.46
C MET A 1 -10.59 10.13 17.71
N LEU A 2 -9.53 10.38 16.94
CA LEU A 2 -8.77 9.35 16.23
C LEU A 2 -8.09 8.36 17.20
N ASP A 3 -7.38 8.84 18.20
CA ASP A 3 -6.76 8.00 19.24
C ASP A 3 -7.76 7.05 19.92
N ALA A 4 -9.00 7.52 20.12
CA ALA A 4 -10.05 6.68 20.70
C ALA A 4 -10.54 5.57 19.77
N MET A 5 -10.45 5.75 18.45
CA MET A 5 -10.80 4.70 17.47
C MET A 5 -9.67 3.66 17.37
N GLU A 6 -8.41 4.09 17.42
CA GLU A 6 -7.26 3.18 17.51
C GLU A 6 -7.27 2.39 18.83
N ASP A 7 -7.52 3.05 19.96
CA ASP A 7 -7.63 2.42 21.28
C ASP A 7 -8.80 1.42 21.37
N ALA A 8 -9.90 1.71 20.68
CA ALA A 8 -11.04 0.81 20.54
C ALA A 8 -10.83 -0.30 19.49
N HIS A 9 -9.66 -0.34 18.84
CA HIS A 9 -9.36 -1.27 17.74
C HIS A 9 -10.39 -1.24 16.59
N LEU A 10 -10.93 -0.07 16.28
CA LEU A 10 -11.85 0.14 15.17
C LEU A 10 -11.15 0.61 13.89
N SER A 11 -9.96 1.18 14.02
CA SER A 11 -9.14 1.65 12.92
C SER A 11 -7.65 1.48 13.20
N TYR A 12 -6.84 1.64 12.15
CA TYR A 12 -5.39 1.63 12.19
C TYR A 12 -4.83 2.84 11.48
N GLY A 13 -3.92 3.57 12.12
CA GLY A 13 -3.16 4.65 11.50
C GLY A 13 -1.96 4.12 10.72
N VAL A 14 -1.81 4.56 9.47
CA VAL A 14 -0.65 4.30 8.62
C VAL A 14 0.06 5.61 8.35
N TYR A 15 1.27 5.73 8.84
CA TYR A 15 2.07 6.96 8.78
C TYR A 15 2.95 7.03 7.53
N ASP A 16 3.33 8.25 7.15
CA ASP A 16 4.30 8.45 6.06
C ASP A 16 5.67 7.86 6.43
N PHE A 17 6.26 7.14 5.50
CA PHE A 17 7.55 6.47 5.69
C PHE A 17 8.65 7.48 6.06
N SER A 18 9.35 7.16 7.12
CA SER A 18 10.57 7.86 7.50
C SER A 18 11.49 6.89 8.24
N ARG A 19 12.79 6.95 7.97
CA ARG A 19 13.80 6.24 8.77
C ARG A 19 13.83 6.68 10.25
N SER A 20 13.07 7.71 10.61
CA SER A 20 12.86 8.19 11.98
C SER A 20 11.37 8.14 12.34
N LEU A 21 11.00 7.31 13.31
CA LEU A 21 9.63 7.17 13.80
C LEU A 21 9.00 8.50 14.24
N GLN A 22 9.77 9.40 14.85
CA GLN A 22 9.27 10.72 15.24
C GLN A 22 8.90 11.58 14.05
N ARG A 23 9.67 11.53 12.95
CA ARG A 23 9.36 12.29 11.72
C ARG A 23 8.17 11.71 10.98
N SER A 24 8.00 10.39 11.01
CA SER A 24 6.86 9.72 10.39
C SER A 24 5.53 10.26 10.93
N ARG A 25 5.37 10.34 12.23
CA ARG A 25 4.14 10.82 12.89
C ARG A 25 3.80 12.28 12.60
N LEU A 26 4.77 13.10 12.23
CA LEU A 26 4.58 14.54 11.93
C LEU A 26 4.17 14.81 10.48
N ARG A 27 4.32 13.85 9.56
CA ARG A 27 4.15 14.05 8.11
C ARG A 27 2.75 13.71 7.57
N GLY A 28 1.88 13.25 8.42
CA GLY A 28 0.53 12.85 8.07
C GLY A 28 0.33 11.35 8.15
N PHE A 29 -0.91 10.92 8.15
CA PHE A 29 -1.30 9.52 8.20
C PHE A 29 -2.59 9.29 7.42
N LYS A 30 -2.80 8.05 7.00
CA LYS A 30 -4.08 7.51 6.52
C LYS A 30 -4.68 6.63 7.61
N GLU A 31 -5.99 6.54 7.66
CA GLU A 31 -6.71 5.70 8.61
C GLU A 31 -7.48 4.61 7.87
N TYR A 32 -7.28 3.37 8.29
CA TYR A 32 -7.91 2.20 7.70
C TYR A 32 -8.80 1.51 8.74
N ALA A 33 -10.04 1.17 8.35
CA ALA A 33 -10.93 0.39 9.20
C ALA A 33 -10.37 -1.02 9.47
N VAL A 34 -10.68 -1.58 10.62
CA VAL A 34 -10.27 -2.95 11.00
C VAL A 34 -10.98 -4.02 10.16
N ASP A 35 -12.07 -3.65 9.52
CA ASP A 35 -12.92 -4.53 8.72
C ASP A 35 -13.58 -3.77 7.58
N THR A 36 -13.52 -4.33 6.36
CA THR A 36 -14.12 -3.72 5.17
C THR A 36 -15.63 -3.73 5.19
N GLY A 37 -16.26 -4.69 5.88
CA GLY A 37 -17.71 -4.75 6.07
C GLY A 37 -18.21 -3.59 6.91
N LEU A 38 -17.46 -3.21 7.97
CA LEU A 38 -17.76 -2.02 8.76
C LEU A 38 -17.69 -0.76 7.90
N PHE A 39 -16.67 -0.66 7.05
CA PHE A 39 -16.53 0.44 6.10
C PHE A 39 -17.75 0.54 5.16
N TYR A 40 -18.19 -0.57 4.57
CA TYR A 40 -19.36 -0.62 3.68
C TYR A 40 -20.66 -0.29 4.39
N ALA A 41 -20.83 -0.72 5.64
CA ALA A 41 -22.02 -0.41 6.43
C ALA A 41 -22.17 1.10 6.72
N MET A 42 -21.06 1.84 6.70
CA MET A 42 -21.04 3.27 7.02
C MET A 42 -20.83 4.17 5.80
N SER A 43 -20.48 3.63 4.65
CA SER A 43 -20.16 4.40 3.43
C SER A 43 -21.15 4.12 2.31
N PRO A 44 -21.52 5.16 1.52
CA PRO A 44 -22.33 4.91 0.32
C PRO A 44 -21.55 4.06 -0.70
N ALA A 45 -22.26 3.21 -1.44
CA ALA A 45 -21.70 2.38 -2.51
C ALA A 45 -21.31 3.27 -3.72
N THR A 46 -20.11 3.82 -3.68
CA THR A 46 -19.53 4.64 -4.75
C THR A 46 -18.23 4.00 -5.25
N THR A 47 -17.76 4.42 -6.44
CA THR A 47 -16.44 3.99 -6.95
C THR A 47 -15.32 4.33 -6.00
N ASP A 48 -15.35 5.52 -5.39
CA ASP A 48 -14.37 5.92 -4.36
C ASP A 48 -14.44 5.02 -3.13
N GLY A 49 -15.64 4.60 -2.73
CA GLY A 49 -15.85 3.64 -1.64
C GLY A 49 -15.22 2.27 -1.96
N LEU A 50 -15.36 1.80 -3.20
CA LEU A 50 -14.79 0.53 -3.63
C LEU A 50 -13.24 0.60 -3.67
N THR A 51 -12.67 1.70 -4.16
CA THR A 51 -11.21 1.93 -4.14
C THR A 51 -10.68 1.88 -2.72
N ARG A 52 -11.31 2.60 -1.79
CA ARG A 52 -10.92 2.61 -0.37
C ARG A 52 -11.07 1.24 0.29
N ALA A 53 -12.10 0.48 -0.06
CA ALA A 53 -12.30 -0.86 0.46
C ALA A 53 -11.20 -1.83 -0.04
N LEU A 54 -10.82 -1.73 -1.32
CA LEU A 54 -9.72 -2.51 -1.88
C LEU A 54 -8.40 -2.13 -1.18
N GLU A 55 -8.11 -0.84 -1.03
CA GLU A 55 -6.92 -0.34 -0.33
C GLU A 55 -6.88 -0.82 1.13
N THR A 56 -8.03 -0.76 1.84
CA THR A 56 -8.17 -1.29 3.21
C THR A 56 -7.88 -2.80 3.25
N SER A 57 -8.43 -3.57 2.30
CA SER A 57 -8.19 -5.01 2.22
C SER A 57 -6.72 -5.35 2.01
N VAL A 58 -6.03 -4.59 1.15
CA VAL A 58 -4.59 -4.74 0.92
C VAL A 58 -3.80 -4.40 2.18
N TYR A 59 -4.15 -3.31 2.86
CA TYR A 59 -3.51 -2.95 4.14
C TYR A 59 -3.66 -4.04 5.19
N LEU A 60 -4.88 -4.57 5.38
CA LEU A 60 -5.15 -5.64 6.36
C LEU A 60 -4.34 -6.90 6.04
N GLU A 61 -4.17 -7.22 4.77
CA GLU A 61 -3.33 -8.34 4.35
C GLU A 61 -1.84 -8.09 4.62
N LEU A 62 -1.31 -6.88 4.32
CA LEU A 62 0.06 -6.52 4.67
C LEU A 62 0.30 -6.62 6.19
N ARG A 63 -0.65 -6.15 6.99
CA ARG A 63 -0.61 -6.26 8.44
C ARG A 63 -0.62 -7.71 8.91
N ARG A 64 -1.42 -8.58 8.29
CA ARG A 64 -1.44 -10.02 8.56
C ARG A 64 -0.08 -10.68 8.25
N ARG A 65 0.52 -10.35 7.11
CA ARG A 65 1.84 -10.85 6.69
C ARG A 65 2.95 -10.44 7.65
N ARG A 66 2.88 -9.21 8.19
CA ARG A 66 3.81 -8.73 9.21
C ARG A 66 3.81 -9.62 10.45
N GLN A 67 2.65 -10.10 10.90
CA GLN A 67 2.53 -10.97 12.07
C GLN A 67 3.17 -12.35 11.86
N THR A 68 3.41 -12.76 10.63
CA THR A 68 3.99 -14.07 10.28
C THR A 68 5.52 -14.07 10.16
N GLY A 69 6.21 -13.03 10.62
CA GLY A 69 7.66 -13.01 10.81
C GLY A 69 8.45 -12.07 9.92
N ARG A 70 7.81 -11.22 9.12
CA ARG A 70 8.51 -10.20 8.34
C ARG A 70 8.68 -8.91 9.16
N HIS A 71 9.89 -8.36 9.16
CA HIS A 71 10.21 -7.13 9.89
C HIS A 71 9.78 -5.86 9.13
N GLY A 72 9.65 -4.77 9.88
CA GLY A 72 9.28 -3.45 9.37
C GLY A 72 7.82 -3.08 9.59
N GLU A 73 7.56 -1.79 9.64
CA GLU A 73 6.20 -1.23 9.69
C GLU A 73 5.67 -1.02 8.28
N VAL A 74 4.37 -1.26 8.09
CA VAL A 74 3.68 -0.85 6.87
C VAL A 74 3.43 0.65 6.97
N SER A 75 3.94 1.40 6.00
CA SER A 75 3.84 2.86 5.93
C SER A 75 3.33 3.27 4.55
N MET A 76 2.79 4.46 4.41
CA MET A 76 2.61 5.11 3.10
C MET A 76 3.91 5.81 2.71
N LEU A 77 4.11 6.12 1.43
CA LEU A 77 5.32 6.79 0.95
C LEU A 77 4.97 8.02 0.13
N LYS A 78 5.26 9.21 0.66
CA LYS A 78 5.20 10.46 -0.10
C LYS A 78 6.50 10.69 -0.83
N LEU A 79 6.40 10.90 -2.13
CA LEU A 79 7.54 11.09 -3.01
C LEU A 79 7.91 12.57 -3.16
N PRO A 80 9.17 12.89 -3.51
CA PRO A 80 9.62 14.26 -3.74
C PRO A 80 8.81 15.00 -4.81
N SER A 81 8.30 14.30 -5.82
CA SER A 81 7.44 14.86 -6.87
C SER A 81 6.04 15.26 -6.38
N GLY A 82 5.67 14.90 -5.15
CA GLY A 82 4.33 15.04 -4.61
C GLY A 82 3.39 13.87 -4.90
N LYS A 83 3.87 12.84 -5.65
CA LYS A 83 3.14 11.58 -5.81
C LYS A 83 3.19 10.79 -4.50
N GLU A 84 2.37 9.73 -4.42
CA GLU A 84 2.30 8.85 -3.27
C GLU A 84 2.30 7.39 -3.72
N VAL A 85 2.97 6.53 -2.97
CA VAL A 85 2.80 5.08 -3.03
C VAL A 85 1.99 4.67 -1.80
N ASP A 86 0.93 3.90 -2.01
CA ASP A 86 -0.02 3.56 -0.95
C ASP A 86 0.65 2.86 0.20
N PHE A 87 1.53 1.88 -0.08
CA PHE A 87 2.25 1.16 0.96
C PHE A 87 3.71 0.90 0.60
N ILE A 88 4.58 1.14 1.56
CA ILE A 88 5.95 0.66 1.61
C ILE A 88 6.12 -0.23 2.84
N TRP A 89 6.76 -1.39 2.66
CA TRP A 89 6.98 -2.32 3.74
C TRP A 89 8.33 -3.03 3.59
N GLY A 90 9.12 -3.03 4.64
CA GLY A 90 10.45 -3.64 4.70
C GLY A 90 11.31 -2.98 5.77
N ASP A 91 12.49 -3.51 6.00
CA ASP A 91 13.43 -2.98 6.96
C ASP A 91 14.87 -3.29 6.54
N GLU A 92 15.61 -2.26 6.13
CA GLU A 92 17.02 -2.39 5.75
C GLU A 92 17.90 -2.91 6.87
N ALA A 93 17.59 -2.58 8.14
CA ALA A 93 18.37 -3.01 9.30
C ALA A 93 18.33 -4.53 9.49
N PHE A 94 17.28 -5.18 9.01
CA PHE A 94 17.12 -6.64 9.02
C PHE A 94 17.41 -7.28 7.65
N GLY A 95 17.98 -6.53 6.70
CA GLY A 95 18.29 -7.02 5.36
C GLY A 95 17.06 -7.39 4.52
N THR A 96 15.89 -6.89 4.89
CA THR A 96 14.64 -7.15 4.18
C THR A 96 14.48 -6.11 3.08
N ALA A 97 14.43 -6.54 1.82
CA ALA A 97 14.11 -5.66 0.71
C ALA A 97 12.73 -5.03 0.89
N PHE A 98 12.58 -3.78 0.44
CA PHE A 98 11.29 -3.12 0.47
C PHE A 98 10.32 -3.70 -0.55
N ASP A 99 9.06 -3.83 -0.15
CA ASP A 99 7.93 -3.98 -1.05
C ASP A 99 7.22 -2.63 -1.17
N LEU A 100 6.99 -2.23 -2.41
CA LEU A 100 6.21 -1.06 -2.81
C LEU A 100 4.89 -1.57 -3.37
N VAL A 101 3.79 -1.19 -2.77
CA VAL A 101 2.46 -1.68 -3.17
C VAL A 101 1.56 -0.49 -3.46
N GLN A 102 1.06 -0.44 -4.69
CA GLN A 102 0.07 0.52 -5.15
C GLN A 102 -1.27 -0.20 -5.33
N VAL A 103 -2.38 0.48 -5.07
CA VAL A 103 -3.72 -0.10 -5.18
C VAL A 103 -4.54 0.70 -6.18
N CYS A 104 -5.06 0.01 -7.18
CA CYS A 104 -5.88 0.61 -8.23
C CYS A 104 -7.01 -0.35 -8.62
N LEU A 105 -8.24 0.13 -8.81
CA LEU A 105 -9.34 -0.74 -9.23
C LEU A 105 -9.11 -1.35 -10.59
N SER A 106 -8.66 -0.52 -11.56
CA SER A 106 -8.38 -0.91 -12.92
C SER A 106 -7.25 -0.06 -13.51
N MET A 107 -6.50 -0.66 -14.42
CA MET A 107 -5.44 -0.05 -15.22
C MET A 107 -5.88 0.24 -16.67
N ASP A 108 -7.17 0.08 -17.00
CA ASP A 108 -7.72 0.29 -18.35
C ASP A 108 -7.57 1.75 -18.82
N ASP A 109 -7.67 2.72 -17.90
CA ASP A 109 -7.45 4.13 -18.22
C ASP A 109 -5.96 4.45 -18.28
N GLU A 110 -5.47 4.83 -19.47
CA GLU A 110 -4.05 5.13 -19.72
C GLU A 110 -3.48 6.22 -18.80
N ARG A 111 -4.29 7.20 -18.40
CA ARG A 111 -3.85 8.26 -17.48
C ARG A 111 -3.64 7.70 -16.07
N THR A 112 -4.58 6.87 -15.62
CA THR A 112 -4.47 6.18 -14.35
C THR A 112 -3.25 5.26 -14.35
N LYS A 113 -3.12 4.42 -15.38
CA LYS A 113 -1.98 3.53 -15.57
C LYS A 113 -0.65 4.28 -15.50
N ALA A 114 -0.49 5.35 -16.29
CA ALA A 114 0.72 6.14 -16.31
C ALA A 114 1.05 6.78 -14.94
N ARG A 115 0.04 7.21 -14.21
CA ARG A 115 0.20 7.78 -12.86
C ARG A 115 0.75 6.76 -11.88
N GLU A 116 0.15 5.56 -11.81
CA GLU A 116 0.52 4.51 -10.87
C GLU A 116 1.93 3.97 -11.16
N ILE A 117 2.22 3.69 -12.44
CA ILE A 117 3.56 3.26 -12.88
C ILE A 117 4.60 4.30 -12.53
N SER A 118 4.36 5.57 -12.86
CA SER A 118 5.29 6.68 -12.61
C SER A 118 5.56 6.92 -11.12
N ALA A 119 4.60 6.67 -10.23
CA ALA A 119 4.81 6.75 -8.80
C ALA A 119 5.74 5.62 -8.31
N LEU A 120 5.47 4.39 -8.73
CA LEU A 120 6.31 3.23 -8.38
C LEU A 120 7.71 3.32 -8.97
N GLU A 121 7.86 3.78 -10.22
CA GLU A 121 9.16 3.98 -10.87
C GLU A 121 10.02 4.97 -10.08
N GLU A 122 9.45 6.11 -9.67
CA GLU A 122 10.14 7.09 -8.82
C GLU A 122 10.53 6.46 -7.47
N ALA A 123 9.62 5.71 -6.83
CA ALA A 123 9.91 5.03 -5.58
C ALA A 123 11.04 3.99 -5.72
N MET A 124 11.03 3.17 -6.79
CA MET A 124 12.09 2.19 -7.07
C MET A 124 13.45 2.85 -7.28
N SER A 125 13.50 4.06 -7.84
CA SER A 125 14.74 4.83 -7.96
C SER A 125 15.33 5.24 -6.59
N LEU A 126 14.46 5.47 -5.60
CA LEU A 126 14.84 5.85 -4.23
C LEU A 126 15.15 4.63 -3.34
N PHE A 127 14.60 3.47 -3.68
CA PHE A 127 14.76 2.21 -2.96
C PHE A 127 15.26 1.10 -3.92
N PRO A 128 16.55 1.13 -4.33
CA PRO A 128 17.10 0.14 -5.25
C PRO A 128 16.92 -1.28 -4.74
N GLY A 129 16.43 -2.17 -5.60
CA GLY A 129 16.13 -3.57 -5.24
C GLY A 129 14.77 -3.77 -4.57
N ALA A 130 13.97 -2.72 -4.42
CA ALA A 130 12.58 -2.87 -3.98
C ALA A 130 11.75 -3.65 -5.00
N ARG A 131 10.81 -4.43 -4.51
CA ARG A 131 9.82 -5.13 -5.35
C ARG A 131 8.58 -4.27 -5.46
N ALA A 132 8.13 -3.99 -6.68
CA ALA A 132 6.96 -3.16 -6.93
C ALA A 132 5.78 -4.00 -7.42
N THR A 133 4.61 -3.76 -6.84
CA THR A 133 3.36 -4.42 -7.21
C THR A 133 2.22 -3.42 -7.27
N ILE A 134 1.42 -3.46 -8.35
CA ILE A 134 0.11 -2.82 -8.41
C ILE A 134 -0.93 -3.91 -8.14
N VAL A 135 -1.70 -3.73 -7.08
CA VAL A 135 -2.81 -4.62 -6.75
C VAL A 135 -4.08 -4.04 -7.34
N THR A 136 -4.69 -4.79 -8.24
CA THR A 136 -5.93 -4.42 -8.94
C THR A 136 -7.10 -5.29 -8.50
N LEU A 137 -8.30 -5.02 -9.00
CA LEU A 137 -9.46 -5.86 -8.72
C LEU A 137 -9.29 -7.24 -9.36
N ASP A 138 -8.96 -7.31 -10.66
CA ASP A 138 -8.96 -8.55 -11.44
C ASP A 138 -7.90 -8.63 -12.57
N GLU A 139 -7.04 -7.61 -12.73
CA GLU A 139 -6.08 -7.54 -13.82
C GLU A 139 -4.73 -8.18 -13.49
N TYR A 140 -4.06 -8.66 -14.54
CA TYR A 140 -2.73 -9.25 -14.51
C TYR A 140 -1.80 -8.57 -15.49
N GLY A 141 -0.54 -8.47 -15.14
CA GLY A 141 0.47 -7.97 -16.06
C GLY A 141 1.83 -7.76 -15.42
N THR A 142 2.69 -7.21 -16.24
CA THR A 142 4.02 -6.74 -15.83
C THR A 142 4.38 -5.55 -16.69
N GLU A 143 4.84 -4.48 -16.07
CA GLU A 143 5.32 -3.28 -16.74
C GLU A 143 6.83 -3.14 -16.47
N ALA A 144 7.61 -3.11 -17.54
CA ALA A 144 9.06 -2.94 -17.43
C ALA A 144 9.42 -1.47 -17.21
N THR A 145 10.29 -1.18 -16.24
CA THR A 145 10.86 0.14 -16.01
C THR A 145 12.38 0.09 -15.96
N PRO A 146 13.07 1.24 -16.06
CA PRO A 146 14.53 1.29 -15.92
C PRO A 146 15.04 0.79 -14.56
N HIS A 147 14.18 0.73 -13.54
CA HIS A 147 14.54 0.35 -12.17
C HIS A 147 14.10 -1.09 -11.81
N GLY A 148 13.49 -1.81 -12.75
CA GLY A 148 12.98 -3.16 -12.59
C GLY A 148 11.53 -3.29 -13.04
N ASP A 149 11.00 -4.49 -12.91
CA ASP A 149 9.64 -4.79 -13.32
C ASP A 149 8.62 -4.45 -12.22
N ILE A 150 7.52 -3.82 -12.62
CA ILE A 150 6.34 -3.63 -11.77
C ILE A 150 5.35 -4.74 -12.10
N ARG A 151 5.03 -5.54 -11.10
CA ARG A 151 4.03 -6.60 -11.23
C ARG A 151 2.63 -6.04 -11.08
N ILE A 152 1.69 -6.50 -11.91
CA ILE A 152 0.24 -6.23 -11.75
C ILE A 152 -0.43 -7.54 -11.35
N ALA A 153 -1.19 -7.52 -10.27
CA ALA A 153 -1.82 -8.74 -9.76
C ALA A 153 -3.21 -8.44 -9.16
N PRO A 154 -4.21 -9.28 -9.42
CA PRO A 154 -5.52 -9.14 -8.80
C PRO A 154 -5.44 -9.44 -7.31
N ALA A 155 -6.20 -8.69 -6.53
CA ALA A 155 -6.18 -8.73 -5.06
C ALA A 155 -6.42 -10.14 -4.51
N TRP A 156 -7.37 -10.89 -5.07
CA TRP A 156 -7.67 -12.25 -4.62
C TRP A 156 -6.48 -13.21 -4.76
N ARG A 157 -5.68 -13.08 -5.85
CA ARG A 157 -4.49 -13.90 -6.04
C ARG A 157 -3.36 -13.42 -5.15
N TRP A 158 -3.14 -12.10 -5.12
CA TRP A 158 -2.08 -11.49 -4.32
C TRP A 158 -2.22 -11.85 -2.82
N THR A 159 -3.46 -11.89 -2.28
CA THR A 159 -3.70 -12.28 -0.90
C THR A 159 -3.45 -13.76 -0.61
N LEU A 160 -3.62 -14.64 -1.61
CA LEU A 160 -3.40 -16.08 -1.46
C LEU A 160 -1.92 -16.49 -1.57
N GLU A 161 -1.08 -15.60 -2.09
CA GLU A 161 0.35 -15.89 -2.24
C GLU A 161 1.05 -15.87 -0.88
N LYS A 162 1.83 -16.91 -0.63
CA LYS A 162 2.70 -16.92 0.56
C LYS A 162 3.80 -15.88 0.37
N THR A 163 4.00 -15.03 1.35
CA THR A 163 5.17 -14.13 1.40
C THR A 163 6.41 -15.02 1.58
N ALA A 164 7.28 -15.02 0.58
CA ALA A 164 8.57 -15.73 0.67
C ALA A 164 9.53 -14.97 1.58
#